data_46c94427f30ded093dfc7683d984a32a
#
_entry.id   46c94427f30ded093dfc7683d984a32a
#
_cell.length_a   1.000
_cell.length_b   1.000
_cell.length_c   1.000
_cell.angle_alpha   90.00
_cell.angle_beta   90.00
_cell.angle_gamma   90.00
#
_symmetry.space_group_name_H-M   'P 1'
#
loop_
_entity.id
_entity.type
_entity.pdbx_description
1 polymer ?
#
loop_
_entity_poly.entity_id
_entity_poly.type
_entity_poly.pdbx_seq_one_letter_code
_entity_poly.pdbx_strand_id
1 'polypeptide(L)'
;MTTIVTRPATRRSLLAGAAGASAFLLLPACANYGGTFSLEEAVRRMLMLATENAFARLTAPGGYWDEQVARIGLGAMLGTRGDALSRILTSALFKQRLEERFARFAIDASYRAAPVVTDAVRVIGIRNAVALVRGGPTAASAFLRQEVGPALIDAVVPELGEAIRVSRDPLLGQALSALTGVDVPGIATRLGRAVDDAVWGEIGREEAAIRADPARTRDPAIIAVFGASQVI
;
A
#
# COMPACT_ATOMS: atom_id res chain seq x y z
N MET A 1 65.68 60.36 6.95
CA MET A 1 64.52 61.05 7.62
C MET A 1 63.28 60.74 6.81
N THR A 2 62.54 59.77 7.25
CA THR A 2 61.34 59.29 6.55
C THR A 2 60.10 59.59 7.44
N THR A 3 59.34 60.56 7.00
CA THR A 3 58.16 61.07 7.74
C THR A 3 56.96 60.16 7.46
N ILE A 4 56.45 59.46 8.48
CA ILE A 4 55.22 58.67 8.44
C ILE A 4 54.04 59.62 8.63
N VAL A 5 53.22 59.77 7.62
CA VAL A 5 51.91 60.48 7.70
C VAL A 5 50.78 59.48 8.05
N THR A 6 50.38 59.55 9.28
CA THR A 6 49.16 58.83 9.76
C THR A 6 47.90 59.63 9.41
N ARG A 7 47.08 59.13 8.52
CA ARG A 7 45.72 59.68 8.26
C ARG A 7 44.73 59.10 9.25
N PRO A 8 43.86 59.91 9.88
CA PRO A 8 42.82 59.42 10.78
C PRO A 8 41.68 58.82 9.94
N ALA A 9 41.33 57.60 10.28
CA ALA A 9 40.16 56.88 9.73
C ALA A 9 38.88 57.46 10.32
N THR A 10 38.04 58.05 9.48
CA THR A 10 36.74 58.58 9.85
C THR A 10 35.69 57.46 10.05
N ARG A 11 34.87 57.57 11.09
CA ARG A 11 33.82 56.60 11.49
C ARG A 11 32.78 56.26 10.42
N ARG A 12 32.83 56.88 9.24
CA ARG A 12 31.93 56.66 8.12
C ARG A 12 32.34 55.52 7.19
N SER A 13 33.59 55.02 7.24
CA SER A 13 34.09 53.96 6.38
C SER A 13 33.87 52.53 6.95
N LEU A 14 33.31 52.40 8.18
CA LEU A 14 33.05 51.09 8.82
C LEU A 14 31.64 50.55 8.54
N LEU A 15 30.73 51.34 7.94
CA LEU A 15 29.36 50.92 7.66
C LEU A 15 29.09 50.42 6.23
N ALA A 16 30.10 50.49 5.33
CA ALA A 16 29.95 50.07 3.95
C ALA A 16 30.43 48.63 3.68
N GLY A 17 30.96 47.92 4.68
CA GLY A 17 31.51 46.55 4.54
C GLY A 17 30.62 45.44 5.05
N ALA A 18 29.44 45.74 5.60
CA ALA A 18 28.57 44.73 6.24
C ALA A 18 27.38 44.28 5.39
N ALA A 19 27.24 44.70 4.13
CA ALA A 19 26.11 44.39 3.27
C ALA A 19 26.33 43.23 2.30
N GLY A 20 27.46 42.53 2.35
CA GLY A 20 27.84 41.48 1.38
C GLY A 20 27.85 40.04 1.87
N ALA A 21 27.62 39.78 3.17
CA ALA A 21 27.83 38.45 3.74
C ALA A 21 26.57 37.77 4.27
N SER A 22 25.36 38.32 4.01
CA SER A 22 24.11 37.76 4.57
C SER A 22 23.29 36.94 3.60
N ALA A 23 23.81 36.61 2.41
CA ALA A 23 23.03 35.87 1.38
C ALA A 23 23.26 34.36 1.35
N PHE A 24 24.08 33.80 2.25
CA PHE A 24 24.38 32.35 2.22
C PHE A 24 23.86 31.53 3.45
N LEU A 25 23.02 32.10 4.30
CA LEU A 25 22.47 31.39 5.44
C LEU A 25 20.97 31.06 5.30
N LEU A 26 20.42 31.07 4.07
CA LEU A 26 19.11 30.52 3.77
C LEU A 26 19.27 29.18 3.02
N LEU A 27 20.25 28.35 3.39
CA LEU A 27 20.09 26.94 3.20
C LEU A 27 19.05 26.50 4.23
N PRO A 28 17.91 25.96 3.79
CA PRO A 28 16.88 25.57 4.72
C PRO A 28 17.48 24.53 5.65
N ALA A 29 17.44 24.80 6.93
CA ALA A 29 17.55 23.82 7.99
C ALA A 29 16.36 22.85 7.90
N CYS A 30 16.17 22.22 6.75
CA CYS A 30 15.22 21.14 6.52
C CYS A 30 15.70 19.82 7.12
N ALA A 31 16.82 19.80 7.85
CA ALA A 31 17.35 18.61 8.50
C ALA A 31 16.95 18.46 9.96
N ASN A 32 16.36 19.48 10.56
CA ASN A 32 15.84 19.42 11.94
C ASN A 32 14.40 19.97 11.96
N TYR A 33 13.45 19.22 11.43
CA TYR A 33 12.11 19.33 11.96
C TYR A 33 12.22 18.93 13.43
N GLY A 34 12.18 19.93 14.32
CA GLY A 34 12.32 19.79 15.76
C GLY A 34 11.17 19.02 16.41
N GLY A 35 11.02 17.79 16.00
CA GLY A 35 10.14 16.80 16.59
C GLY A 35 10.95 15.55 16.89
N THR A 36 10.59 14.87 17.95
CA THR A 36 11.16 13.61 18.44
C THR A 36 11.08 12.45 17.45
N PHE A 37 10.61 12.66 16.20
CA PHE A 37 10.36 11.60 15.21
C PHE A 37 11.20 11.80 13.95
N SER A 38 11.82 10.71 13.47
CA SER A 38 12.48 10.68 12.17
C SER A 38 11.47 10.56 11.02
N LEU A 39 11.86 10.99 9.81
CA LEU A 39 11.03 10.78 8.61
C LEU A 39 10.76 9.29 8.36
N GLU A 40 11.74 8.43 8.64
CA GLU A 40 11.59 6.98 8.51
C GLU A 40 10.51 6.44 9.46
N GLU A 41 10.51 6.91 10.70
CA GLU A 41 9.53 6.52 11.69
C GLU A 41 8.12 6.97 11.28
N ALA A 42 7.97 8.20 10.79
CA ALA A 42 6.68 8.70 10.31
C ALA A 42 6.15 7.89 9.11
N VAL A 43 7.02 7.54 8.14
CA VAL A 43 6.65 6.70 7.00
C VAL A 43 6.27 5.29 7.47
N ARG A 44 7.03 4.70 8.41
CA ARG A 44 6.71 3.37 8.97
C ARG A 44 5.37 3.36 9.69
N ARG A 45 5.07 4.35 10.51
CA ARG A 45 3.78 4.47 11.20
C ARG A 45 2.63 4.67 10.24
N MET A 46 2.81 5.50 9.22
CA MET A 46 1.81 5.68 8.16
C MET A 46 1.52 4.37 7.42
N LEU A 47 2.57 3.63 7.01
CA LEU A 47 2.41 2.34 6.35
C LEU A 47 1.73 1.31 7.26
N MET A 48 2.09 1.28 8.54
CA MET A 48 1.46 0.38 9.52
C MET A 48 -0.03 0.68 9.65
N LEU A 49 -0.40 1.95 9.85
CA LEU A 49 -1.80 2.36 9.97
C LEU A 49 -2.59 2.11 8.68
N ALA A 50 -2.00 2.40 7.52
CA ALA A 50 -2.62 2.12 6.22
C ALA A 50 -2.85 0.61 6.03
N THR A 51 -1.89 -0.23 6.44
CA THR A 51 -1.98 -1.69 6.40
C THR A 51 -3.09 -2.20 7.32
N GLU A 52 -3.13 -1.75 8.56
CA GLU A 52 -4.17 -2.12 9.53
C GLU A 52 -5.58 -1.77 9.03
N ASN A 53 -5.77 -0.55 8.53
CA ASN A 53 -7.05 -0.10 8.00
C ASN A 53 -7.46 -0.89 6.75
N ALA A 54 -6.52 -1.14 5.84
CA ALA A 54 -6.76 -1.92 4.62
C ALA A 54 -7.22 -3.34 4.96
N PHE A 55 -6.51 -4.04 5.85
CA PHE A 55 -6.89 -5.38 6.24
C PHE A 55 -8.18 -5.43 7.05
N ALA A 56 -8.47 -4.43 7.88
CA ALA A 56 -9.76 -4.33 8.56
C ALA A 56 -10.93 -4.28 7.54
N ARG A 57 -10.78 -3.59 6.41
CA ARG A 57 -11.77 -3.58 5.32
C ARG A 57 -11.82 -4.88 4.54
N LEU A 58 -10.66 -5.41 4.18
CA LEU A 58 -10.57 -6.64 3.39
C LEU A 58 -11.12 -7.85 4.11
N THR A 59 -11.04 -7.88 5.44
CA THR A 59 -11.52 -9.01 6.24
C THR A 59 -12.93 -8.82 6.79
N ALA A 60 -13.57 -7.66 6.57
CA ALA A 60 -14.92 -7.39 7.04
C ALA A 60 -15.94 -8.30 6.32
N PRO A 61 -16.78 -9.05 7.05
CA PRO A 61 -17.86 -9.83 6.46
C PRO A 61 -18.87 -8.91 5.75
N GLY A 62 -19.37 -9.32 4.58
CA GLY A 62 -20.30 -8.51 3.79
C GLY A 62 -19.68 -7.21 3.24
N GLY A 63 -18.31 -7.14 3.20
CA GLY A 63 -17.58 -5.95 2.84
C GLY A 63 -16.98 -6.01 1.43
N TYR A 64 -15.71 -5.62 1.38
CA TYR A 64 -14.95 -5.44 0.12
C TYR A 64 -15.04 -6.62 -0.86
N TRP A 65 -14.85 -7.85 -0.37
CA TRP A 65 -14.78 -9.02 -1.25
C TRP A 65 -16.10 -9.42 -1.86
N ASP A 66 -17.23 -9.19 -1.17
CA ASP A 66 -18.55 -9.46 -1.72
C ASP A 66 -18.84 -8.60 -2.95
N GLU A 67 -18.38 -7.34 -2.96
CA GLU A 67 -18.49 -6.45 -4.11
C GLU A 67 -17.47 -6.77 -5.22
N GLN A 68 -16.22 -7.08 -4.86
CA GLN A 68 -15.15 -7.28 -5.82
C GLN A 68 -15.26 -8.60 -6.57
N VAL A 69 -15.67 -9.67 -5.92
CA VAL A 69 -15.85 -10.98 -6.56
C VAL A 69 -16.89 -10.92 -7.66
N ALA A 70 -17.96 -10.15 -7.48
CA ALA A 70 -18.95 -9.92 -8.52
C ALA A 70 -18.33 -9.24 -9.77
N ARG A 71 -17.34 -8.36 -9.58
CA ARG A 71 -16.63 -7.66 -10.67
C ARG A 71 -15.58 -8.52 -11.37
N ILE A 72 -14.93 -9.43 -10.67
CA ILE A 72 -13.87 -10.31 -11.22
C ILE A 72 -14.40 -11.23 -12.32
N GLY A 73 -15.70 -11.49 -12.37
CA GLY A 73 -16.32 -12.26 -13.44
C GLY A 73 -15.89 -13.74 -13.44
N LEU A 74 -16.01 -14.41 -12.30
CA LEU A 74 -15.58 -15.80 -12.10
C LEU A 74 -16.07 -16.77 -13.18
N GLY A 75 -17.25 -16.54 -13.77
CA GLY A 75 -17.74 -17.31 -14.90
C GLY A 75 -16.83 -17.25 -16.13
N ALA A 76 -16.19 -16.11 -16.38
CA ALA A 76 -15.23 -15.96 -17.47
C ALA A 76 -13.89 -16.67 -17.17
N MET A 77 -13.51 -16.79 -15.90
CA MET A 77 -12.29 -17.49 -15.48
C MET A 77 -12.40 -19.02 -15.62
N LEU A 78 -13.61 -19.58 -15.51
CA LEU A 78 -13.84 -21.02 -15.59
C LEU A 78 -13.86 -21.56 -17.02
N GLY A 79 -13.89 -20.69 -18.03
CA GLY A 79 -13.84 -21.07 -19.44
C GLY A 79 -15.04 -21.89 -19.88
N THR A 80 -15.83 -21.37 -20.78
CA THR A 80 -17.02 -22.08 -21.33
C THR A 80 -16.61 -23.04 -22.44
N ARG A 81 -16.64 -24.35 -22.17
CA ARG A 81 -16.58 -25.39 -23.20
C ARG A 81 -17.76 -26.34 -22.96
N GLY A 82 -18.78 -26.27 -23.85
CA GLY A 82 -19.92 -27.18 -23.87
C GLY A 82 -21.26 -26.58 -23.40
N ASP A 83 -22.33 -26.80 -24.18
CA ASP A 83 -23.62 -26.12 -23.99
C ASP A 83 -24.37 -26.45 -22.69
N ALA A 84 -24.29 -27.67 -22.19
CA ALA A 84 -24.99 -28.08 -20.98
C ALA A 84 -24.32 -27.56 -19.71
N LEU A 85 -23.00 -27.61 -19.66
CA LEU A 85 -22.19 -27.14 -18.55
C LEU A 85 -22.21 -25.61 -18.49
N SER A 86 -22.15 -24.95 -19.64
CA SER A 86 -22.29 -23.49 -19.75
C SER A 86 -23.59 -22.98 -19.12
N ARG A 87 -24.72 -23.68 -19.34
CA ARG A 87 -26.01 -23.30 -18.75
C ARG A 87 -26.04 -23.42 -17.22
N ILE A 88 -25.38 -24.42 -16.66
CA ILE A 88 -25.28 -24.58 -15.20
C ILE A 88 -24.39 -23.47 -14.62
N LEU A 89 -23.21 -23.24 -15.22
CA LEU A 89 -22.24 -22.25 -14.76
C LEU A 89 -22.72 -20.80 -14.93
N THR A 90 -23.62 -20.56 -15.87
CA THR A 90 -24.23 -19.24 -16.10
C THR A 90 -25.54 -19.03 -15.34
N SER A 91 -26.07 -20.06 -14.63
CA SER A 91 -27.25 -19.88 -13.81
C SER A 91 -27.00 -18.89 -12.67
N ALA A 92 -27.97 -18.01 -12.42
CA ALA A 92 -27.85 -16.98 -11.39
C ALA A 92 -27.53 -17.57 -9.99
N LEU A 93 -28.17 -18.71 -9.66
CA LEU A 93 -27.96 -19.38 -8.38
C LEU A 93 -26.53 -19.94 -8.23
N PHE A 94 -25.99 -20.57 -9.30
CA PHE A 94 -24.64 -21.11 -9.27
C PHE A 94 -23.61 -19.95 -9.17
N LYS A 95 -23.80 -18.91 -9.96
CA LYS A 95 -22.97 -17.72 -9.94
C LYS A 95 -22.92 -17.09 -8.55
N GLN A 96 -24.09 -16.86 -7.93
CA GLN A 96 -24.16 -16.31 -6.59
C GLN A 96 -23.41 -17.19 -5.56
N ARG A 97 -23.64 -18.51 -5.58
CA ARG A 97 -22.97 -19.41 -4.64
C ARG A 97 -21.45 -19.47 -4.85
N LEU A 98 -21.02 -19.43 -6.09
CA LEU A 98 -19.61 -19.37 -6.42
C LEU A 98 -18.97 -18.07 -5.90
N GLU A 99 -19.63 -16.94 -6.11
CA GLU A 99 -19.20 -15.62 -5.63
C GLU A 99 -19.09 -15.59 -4.11
N GLU A 100 -20.10 -16.09 -3.38
CA GLU A 100 -20.08 -16.19 -1.91
C GLU A 100 -18.89 -17.03 -1.40
N ARG A 101 -18.56 -18.14 -2.08
CA ARG A 101 -17.43 -19.00 -1.67
C ARG A 101 -16.09 -18.36 -1.96
N PHE A 102 -15.96 -17.69 -3.09
CA PHE A 102 -14.73 -16.97 -3.40
C PHE A 102 -14.51 -15.75 -2.49
N ALA A 103 -15.56 -15.04 -2.13
CA ALA A 103 -15.46 -13.96 -1.15
C ALA A 103 -14.89 -14.47 0.18
N ARG A 104 -15.36 -15.62 0.68
CA ARG A 104 -14.80 -16.24 1.89
C ARG A 104 -13.34 -16.64 1.74
N PHE A 105 -12.96 -17.27 0.61
CA PHE A 105 -11.56 -17.61 0.35
C PHE A 105 -10.68 -16.37 0.27
N ALA A 106 -11.16 -15.28 -0.32
CA ALA A 106 -10.42 -14.04 -0.39
C ALA A 106 -10.28 -13.37 0.98
N ILE A 107 -11.28 -13.45 1.83
CA ILE A 107 -11.21 -13.02 3.25
C ILE A 107 -10.14 -13.84 3.99
N ASP A 108 -10.19 -15.17 3.90
CA ASP A 108 -9.21 -16.06 4.56
C ASP A 108 -7.79 -15.79 4.04
N ALA A 109 -7.64 -15.60 2.73
CA ALA A 109 -6.37 -15.22 2.11
C ALA A 109 -5.87 -13.86 2.63
N SER A 110 -6.76 -12.89 2.82
CA SER A 110 -6.42 -11.58 3.38
C SER A 110 -5.93 -11.69 4.84
N TYR A 111 -6.53 -12.54 5.66
CA TYR A 111 -6.03 -12.82 7.01
C TYR A 111 -4.60 -13.40 7.02
N ARG A 112 -4.25 -14.21 6.03
CA ARG A 112 -2.91 -14.79 5.89
C ARG A 112 -1.91 -13.80 5.31
N ALA A 113 -2.36 -12.90 4.44
CA ALA A 113 -1.55 -11.84 3.86
C ALA A 113 -1.14 -10.79 4.90
N ALA A 114 -2.00 -10.52 5.88
CA ALA A 114 -1.77 -9.46 6.88
C ALA A 114 -0.42 -9.57 7.60
N PRO A 115 0.00 -10.71 8.17
CA PRO A 115 1.30 -10.82 8.83
C PRO A 115 2.47 -10.60 7.87
N VAL A 116 2.39 -11.08 6.63
CA VAL A 116 3.45 -10.91 5.62
C VAL A 116 3.73 -9.43 5.38
N VAL A 117 2.68 -8.64 5.16
CA VAL A 117 2.82 -7.19 4.92
C VAL A 117 3.24 -6.47 6.21
N THR A 118 2.62 -6.80 7.35
CA THR A 118 2.92 -6.15 8.64
C THR A 118 4.38 -6.38 9.06
N ASP A 119 4.89 -7.58 8.90
CA ASP A 119 6.28 -7.91 9.22
C ASP A 119 7.25 -7.22 8.26
N ALA A 120 6.90 -7.14 6.97
CA ALA A 120 7.66 -6.36 6.01
C ALA A 120 7.77 -4.88 6.43
N VAL A 121 6.67 -4.25 6.83
CA VAL A 121 6.67 -2.85 7.32
C VAL A 121 7.58 -2.67 8.54
N ARG A 122 7.63 -3.66 9.44
CA ARG A 122 8.45 -3.59 10.66
C ARG A 122 9.94 -3.66 10.39
N VAL A 123 10.36 -4.50 9.44
CA VAL A 123 11.78 -4.81 9.21
C VAL A 123 12.39 -4.02 8.05
N ILE A 124 11.55 -3.40 7.21
CA ILE A 124 12.03 -2.71 6.03
C ILE A 124 12.88 -1.50 6.38
N GLY A 125 14.08 -1.44 5.80
CA GLY A 125 14.92 -0.25 5.85
C GLY A 125 14.37 0.82 4.90
N ILE A 126 13.80 1.88 5.42
CA ILE A 126 13.24 2.96 4.61
C ILE A 126 14.36 3.85 4.10
N ARG A 127 15.01 3.42 3.03
CA ARG A 127 15.95 4.25 2.28
C ARG A 127 15.15 5.32 1.53
N ASN A 128 15.65 6.55 1.54
CA ASN A 128 15.00 7.68 0.86
C ASN A 128 13.63 8.11 1.44
N ALA A 129 13.48 8.09 2.77
CA ALA A 129 12.27 8.56 3.44
C ALA A 129 11.79 9.94 2.93
N VAL A 130 12.72 10.85 2.60
CA VAL A 130 12.41 12.16 2.00
C VAL A 130 11.67 12.01 0.68
N ALA A 131 12.10 11.10 -0.20
CA ALA A 131 11.43 10.87 -1.48
C ALA A 131 10.04 10.25 -1.29
N LEU A 132 9.88 9.37 -0.30
CA LEU A 132 8.58 8.79 0.02
C LEU A 132 7.61 9.82 0.63
N VAL A 133 8.10 10.71 1.48
CA VAL A 133 7.27 11.79 2.06
C VAL A 133 6.80 12.75 0.98
N ARG A 134 7.70 13.16 0.06
CA ARG A 134 7.40 14.10 -1.03
C ARG A 134 6.76 13.43 -2.26
N GLY A 135 6.69 12.12 -2.27
CA GLY A 135 6.15 11.34 -3.38
C GLY A 135 4.64 11.48 -3.55
N GLY A 136 4.12 10.82 -4.58
CA GLY A 136 2.68 10.78 -4.84
C GLY A 136 1.86 10.12 -3.72
N PRO A 137 0.53 10.11 -3.86
CA PRO A 137 -0.38 9.69 -2.79
C PRO A 137 -0.20 8.23 -2.34
N THR A 138 0.46 7.40 -3.15
CA THR A 138 0.70 5.96 -2.89
C THR A 138 2.17 5.59 -2.96
N ALA A 139 3.09 6.56 -2.78
CA ALA A 139 4.52 6.35 -2.99
C ALA A 139 5.13 5.34 -2.01
N ALA A 140 4.69 5.35 -0.76
CA ALA A 140 5.23 4.46 0.26
C ALA A 140 4.69 3.04 0.13
N SER A 141 3.40 2.85 -0.19
CA SER A 141 2.81 1.54 -0.47
C SER A 141 3.36 0.91 -1.75
N ALA A 142 3.59 1.70 -2.80
CA ALA A 142 4.24 1.21 -4.02
C ALA A 142 5.68 0.75 -3.76
N PHE A 143 6.44 1.49 -2.96
CA PHE A 143 7.76 1.10 -2.51
C PHE A 143 7.72 -0.21 -1.70
N LEU A 144 6.82 -0.31 -0.72
CA LEU A 144 6.67 -1.51 0.10
C LEU A 144 6.30 -2.74 -0.76
N ARG A 145 5.40 -2.58 -1.74
CA ARG A 145 5.04 -3.65 -2.69
C ARG A 145 6.25 -4.17 -3.45
N GLN A 146 7.14 -3.29 -3.89
CA GLN A 146 8.36 -3.69 -4.59
C GLN A 146 9.33 -4.47 -3.69
N GLU A 147 9.46 -4.07 -2.42
CA GLU A 147 10.33 -4.74 -1.46
C GLU A 147 9.77 -6.11 -1.01
N VAL A 148 8.45 -6.22 -0.83
CA VAL A 148 7.79 -7.50 -0.52
C VAL A 148 7.84 -8.45 -1.72
N GLY A 149 7.79 -7.91 -2.94
CA GLY A 149 7.87 -8.69 -4.16
C GLY A 149 6.78 -9.76 -4.24
N PRO A 150 7.11 -10.99 -4.69
CA PRO A 150 6.15 -12.08 -4.85
C PRO A 150 5.75 -12.77 -3.54
N ALA A 151 6.37 -12.43 -2.40
CA ALA A 151 6.18 -13.16 -1.14
C ALA A 151 4.70 -13.20 -0.70
N LEU A 152 3.92 -12.17 -1.01
CA LEU A 152 2.49 -12.15 -0.72
C LEU A 152 1.74 -13.18 -1.57
N ILE A 153 2.01 -13.26 -2.86
CA ILE A 153 1.42 -14.24 -3.77
C ILE A 153 1.82 -15.65 -3.35
N ASP A 154 3.10 -15.87 -3.02
CA ASP A 154 3.63 -17.17 -2.60
C ASP A 154 2.98 -17.65 -1.30
N ALA A 155 2.62 -16.74 -0.39
CA ALA A 155 1.90 -17.08 0.83
C ALA A 155 0.42 -17.42 0.61
N VAL A 156 -0.23 -16.80 -0.39
CA VAL A 156 -1.69 -16.90 -0.61
C VAL A 156 -2.07 -18.00 -1.60
N VAL A 157 -1.29 -18.21 -2.67
CA VAL A 157 -1.65 -19.12 -3.78
C VAL A 157 -1.78 -20.59 -3.34
N PRO A 158 -0.88 -21.17 -2.54
CA PRO A 158 -1.00 -22.56 -2.10
C PRO A 158 -2.30 -22.82 -1.36
N GLU A 159 -2.68 -21.89 -0.49
CA GLU A 159 -3.89 -21.97 0.33
C GLU A 159 -5.16 -21.87 -0.52
N LEU A 160 -5.17 -20.98 -1.51
CA LEU A 160 -6.28 -20.87 -2.46
C LEU A 160 -6.44 -22.15 -3.28
N GLY A 161 -5.33 -22.74 -3.75
CA GLY A 161 -5.34 -24.01 -4.48
C GLY A 161 -5.90 -25.16 -3.63
N GLU A 162 -5.52 -25.23 -2.37
CA GLU A 162 -6.03 -26.24 -1.43
C GLU A 162 -7.50 -25.99 -1.10
N ALA A 163 -7.90 -24.76 -0.81
CA ALA A 163 -9.28 -24.39 -0.54
C ALA A 163 -10.22 -24.73 -1.71
N ILE A 164 -9.79 -24.52 -2.94
CA ILE A 164 -10.53 -24.91 -4.14
C ILE A 164 -10.65 -26.43 -4.24
N ARG A 165 -9.57 -27.18 -3.95
CA ARG A 165 -9.53 -28.65 -4.05
C ARG A 165 -10.34 -29.34 -2.99
N VAL A 166 -10.32 -28.82 -1.75
CA VAL A 166 -10.96 -29.42 -0.57
C VAL A 166 -12.37 -28.86 -0.32
N SER A 167 -12.86 -27.99 -1.19
CA SER A 167 -14.20 -27.43 -1.06
C SER A 167 -15.25 -28.56 -0.95
N ARG A 168 -15.85 -28.69 0.23
CA ARG A 168 -16.93 -29.64 0.53
C ARG A 168 -18.29 -29.18 -0.01
N ASP A 169 -18.30 -28.12 -0.81
CA ASP A 169 -19.55 -27.65 -1.42
C ASP A 169 -19.95 -28.61 -2.55
N PRO A 170 -21.10 -29.31 -2.45
CA PRO A 170 -21.53 -30.30 -3.43
C PRO A 170 -21.69 -29.70 -4.83
N LEU A 171 -22.07 -28.42 -4.95
CA LEU A 171 -22.25 -27.75 -6.23
C LEU A 171 -20.91 -27.41 -6.88
N LEU A 172 -19.94 -26.91 -6.08
CA LEU A 172 -18.59 -26.68 -6.55
C LEU A 172 -17.88 -27.99 -6.91
N GLY A 173 -18.03 -29.02 -6.07
CA GLY A 173 -17.47 -30.36 -6.34
C GLY A 173 -18.03 -30.98 -7.60
N GLN A 174 -19.33 -30.91 -7.86
CA GLN A 174 -19.96 -31.37 -9.09
C GLN A 174 -19.51 -30.55 -10.32
N ALA A 175 -19.45 -29.22 -10.18
CA ALA A 175 -18.99 -28.37 -11.26
C ALA A 175 -17.50 -28.62 -11.59
N LEU A 176 -16.64 -28.77 -10.58
CA LEU A 176 -15.23 -29.07 -10.77
C LEU A 176 -15.01 -30.49 -11.32
N SER A 177 -15.79 -31.48 -10.89
CA SER A 177 -15.70 -32.84 -11.42
C SER A 177 -16.24 -32.97 -12.86
N ALA A 178 -17.22 -32.16 -13.23
CA ALA A 178 -17.72 -32.08 -14.60
C ALA A 178 -16.79 -31.31 -15.56
N LEU A 179 -15.89 -30.50 -15.00
CA LEU A 179 -14.86 -29.75 -15.73
C LEU A 179 -13.58 -30.60 -15.84
N THR A 180 -13.63 -31.77 -16.50
CA THR A 180 -12.42 -32.54 -16.82
C THR A 180 -11.46 -31.65 -17.63
N GLY A 181 -10.28 -31.39 -17.08
CA GLY A 181 -9.27 -30.53 -17.73
C GLY A 181 -9.24 -29.08 -17.21
N VAL A 182 -9.88 -28.75 -16.09
CA VAL A 182 -9.75 -27.42 -15.44
C VAL A 182 -8.36 -27.29 -14.84
N ASP A 183 -7.68 -26.21 -15.24
CA ASP A 183 -6.39 -25.79 -14.68
C ASP A 183 -6.60 -25.15 -13.29
N VAL A 184 -6.78 -25.96 -12.25
CA VAL A 184 -6.92 -25.50 -10.87
C VAL A 184 -5.73 -24.66 -10.39
N PRO A 185 -4.46 -25.03 -10.66
CA PRO A 185 -3.32 -24.19 -10.35
C PRO A 185 -3.35 -22.82 -11.03
N GLY A 186 -3.75 -22.77 -12.29
CA GLY A 186 -3.88 -21.50 -13.00
C GLY A 186 -5.00 -20.61 -12.45
N ILE A 187 -6.12 -21.20 -12.02
CA ILE A 187 -7.21 -20.46 -11.34
C ILE A 187 -6.71 -19.91 -10.02
N ALA A 188 -6.04 -20.72 -9.18
CA ALA A 188 -5.47 -20.28 -7.92
C ALA A 188 -4.45 -19.15 -8.11
N THR A 189 -3.60 -19.23 -9.13
CA THR A 189 -2.63 -18.18 -9.45
C THR A 189 -3.33 -16.87 -9.86
N ARG A 190 -4.35 -16.94 -10.70
CA ARG A 190 -5.11 -15.74 -11.11
C ARG A 190 -5.83 -15.10 -9.93
N LEU A 191 -6.43 -15.91 -9.07
CA LEU A 191 -7.09 -15.42 -7.86
C LEU A 191 -6.10 -14.86 -6.85
N GLY A 192 -4.94 -15.50 -6.67
CA GLY A 192 -3.85 -14.98 -5.83
C GLY A 192 -3.36 -13.61 -6.28
N ARG A 193 -3.23 -13.39 -7.59
CA ARG A 193 -2.90 -12.07 -8.14
C ARG A 193 -4.00 -11.05 -7.88
N ALA A 194 -5.27 -11.43 -8.02
CA ALA A 194 -6.39 -10.54 -7.73
C ALA A 194 -6.42 -10.15 -6.24
N VAL A 195 -6.08 -11.07 -5.34
CA VAL A 195 -5.94 -10.78 -3.90
C VAL A 195 -4.75 -9.85 -3.66
N ASP A 196 -3.58 -10.11 -4.27
CA ASP A 196 -2.41 -9.25 -4.18
C ASP A 196 -2.72 -7.81 -4.64
N ASP A 197 -3.30 -7.67 -5.82
CA ASP A 197 -3.67 -6.35 -6.36
C ASP A 197 -4.68 -5.63 -5.47
N ALA A 198 -5.64 -6.35 -4.90
CA ALA A 198 -6.62 -5.78 -3.98
C ALA A 198 -5.98 -5.32 -2.67
N VAL A 199 -5.11 -6.13 -2.08
CA VAL A 199 -4.38 -5.78 -0.85
C VAL A 199 -3.57 -4.50 -1.05
N TRP A 200 -2.75 -4.45 -2.11
CA TRP A 200 -1.93 -3.28 -2.38
C TRP A 200 -2.75 -2.06 -2.80
N GLY A 201 -3.85 -2.26 -3.51
CA GLY A 201 -4.81 -1.21 -3.86
C GLY A 201 -5.46 -0.58 -2.63
N GLU A 202 -5.87 -1.39 -1.65
CA GLU A 202 -6.46 -0.89 -0.40
C GLU A 202 -5.43 -0.20 0.50
N ILE A 203 -4.22 -0.75 0.63
CA ILE A 203 -3.13 -0.09 1.37
C ILE A 203 -2.80 1.27 0.74
N GLY A 204 -2.69 1.34 -0.59
CA GLY A 204 -2.45 2.60 -1.29
C GLY A 204 -3.59 3.61 -1.13
N ARG A 205 -4.83 3.15 -1.12
CA ARG A 205 -5.99 4.01 -0.87
C ARG A 205 -5.98 4.59 0.55
N GLU A 206 -5.64 3.77 1.55
CA GLU A 206 -5.51 4.24 2.94
C GLU A 206 -4.32 5.20 3.11
N GLU A 207 -3.18 4.92 2.47
CA GLU A 207 -2.05 5.87 2.42
C GLU A 207 -2.49 7.21 1.85
N ALA A 208 -3.18 7.22 0.70
CA ALA A 208 -3.67 8.45 0.09
C ALA A 208 -4.64 9.22 1.01
N ALA A 209 -5.51 8.51 1.72
CA ALA A 209 -6.43 9.12 2.68
C ALA A 209 -5.70 9.74 3.89
N ILE A 210 -4.67 9.06 4.42
CA ILE A 210 -3.84 9.58 5.51
C ILE A 210 -3.07 10.83 5.05
N ARG A 211 -2.52 10.82 3.84
CA ARG A 211 -1.80 11.97 3.27
C ARG A 211 -2.72 13.17 3.03
N ALA A 212 -3.96 12.91 2.61
CA ALA A 212 -4.95 13.97 2.39
C ALA A 212 -5.41 14.64 3.69
N ASP A 213 -5.48 13.88 4.80
CA ASP A 213 -5.86 14.41 6.12
C ASP A 213 -5.06 13.71 7.23
N PRO A 214 -3.79 14.08 7.43
CA PRO A 214 -2.93 13.49 8.45
C PRO A 214 -3.46 13.71 9.89
N ALA A 215 -4.23 14.77 10.13
CA ALA A 215 -4.77 15.10 11.43
C ALA A 215 -5.76 14.03 11.95
N ARG A 216 -6.48 13.37 11.06
CA ARG A 216 -7.40 12.28 11.40
C ARG A 216 -6.71 11.08 12.07
N THR A 217 -5.43 10.86 11.80
CA THR A 217 -4.68 9.76 12.40
C THR A 217 -4.45 9.92 13.90
N ARG A 218 -4.45 11.16 14.40
CA ARG A 218 -4.05 11.52 15.77
C ARG A 218 -2.64 11.04 16.13
N ASP A 219 -1.84 10.62 15.16
CA ASP A 219 -0.43 10.26 15.37
C ASP A 219 0.46 11.49 15.20
N PRO A 220 1.20 11.89 16.26
CA PRO A 220 2.02 13.09 16.21
C PRO A 220 3.12 13.04 15.15
N ALA A 221 3.70 11.87 14.87
CA ALA A 221 4.75 11.71 13.87
C ALA A 221 4.20 11.88 12.44
N ILE A 222 3.04 11.28 12.16
CA ILE A 222 2.36 11.41 10.87
C ILE A 222 1.95 12.87 10.65
N ILE A 223 1.33 13.51 11.65
CA ILE A 223 0.88 14.90 11.55
C ILE A 223 2.06 15.84 11.33
N ALA A 224 3.17 15.68 12.09
CA ALA A 224 4.33 16.54 11.96
C ALA A 224 4.98 16.47 10.57
N VAL A 225 5.03 15.29 9.97
CA VAL A 225 5.73 15.08 8.69
C VAL A 225 4.81 15.34 7.49
N PHE A 226 3.62 14.76 7.48
CA PHE A 226 2.72 14.83 6.33
C PHE A 226 1.78 16.05 6.38
N GLY A 227 1.48 16.59 7.57
CA GLY A 227 0.71 17.84 7.70
C GLY A 227 1.46 19.06 7.19
N ALA A 228 2.78 19.12 7.40
CA ALA A 228 3.62 20.20 6.89
C ALA A 228 3.82 20.17 5.37
N SER A 229 3.70 18.99 4.74
CA SER A 229 3.87 18.83 3.29
C SER A 229 2.70 19.40 2.48
N GLN A 230 1.58 19.74 3.10
CA GLN A 230 0.41 20.32 2.42
C GLN A 230 0.48 21.85 2.28
N VAL A 231 1.47 22.51 2.89
CA VAL A 231 1.59 23.99 2.96
C VAL A 231 2.56 24.52 1.90
N ILE A 232 3.13 23.67 1.07
CA ILE A 232 4.07 24.03 0.01
C ILE A 232 3.44 23.70 -1.36
#